data_1c284fee54d843a3288be52ba2996a01
#
_entry.id   1c284fee54d843a3288be52ba2996a01
#
_cell.length_a   1.000
_cell.length_b   1.000
_cell.length_c   1.000
_cell.angle_alpha   90.00
_cell.angle_beta   90.00
_cell.angle_gamma   90.00
#
_symmetry.space_group_name_H-M   'P 1'
#
loop_
_entity.id
_entity.type
_entity.pdbx_description
1 polymer ?
#
loop_
_entity_poly.entity_id
_entity_poly.type
_entity_poly.pdbx_seq_one_letter_code
_entity_poly.pdbx_strand_id
1 'polypeptide(L)'
;LLHGLGGSHKTWINKDADVIIHNLNYFNNVPDMIVVLPNSEVNKEEDADNLPIEERIAIYDKTEEDLINYLMPYIEEKYPVKTGRDNTAIAGNSMGGRNTIYIAFKHQDIFGYVGAFSTAGVVKGESKKTVMYPLLDDLVIDPEYGGFKLLMLEVGNEDNVCGWVTYDLDRMMTEKGIEHIFYDTAGGH
;
A
#
# COMPACT_ATOMS: atom_id res chain seq x y z
N LEU A 1 4.38 5.16 -3.34
CA LEU A 1 4.84 4.13 -2.40
C LEU A 1 4.56 4.57 -0.96
N LEU A 2 3.76 3.82 -0.22
CA LEU A 2 3.34 4.13 1.15
C LEU A 2 4.27 3.47 2.17
N HIS A 3 4.76 4.25 3.14
CA HIS A 3 5.65 3.74 4.21
C HIS A 3 4.88 3.12 5.37
N GLY A 4 5.59 2.32 6.20
CA GLY A 4 5.06 1.72 7.43
C GLY A 4 4.96 2.69 8.60
N LEU A 5 4.45 2.19 9.73
CA LEU A 5 4.29 2.96 10.96
C LEU A 5 5.64 3.54 11.44
N GLY A 6 5.65 4.82 11.79
CA GLY A 6 6.86 5.53 12.21
C GLY A 6 7.83 5.87 11.09
N GLY A 7 7.48 5.54 9.83
CA GLY A 7 8.27 5.91 8.66
C GLY A 7 8.03 7.36 8.21
N SER A 8 8.57 7.69 7.06
CA SER A 8 8.39 8.99 6.41
C SER A 8 8.57 8.86 4.90
N HIS A 9 8.40 9.95 4.17
CA HIS A 9 8.73 10.01 2.74
C HIS A 9 10.16 9.57 2.39
N LYS A 10 11.08 9.55 3.36
CA LYS A 10 12.47 9.07 3.17
C LYS A 10 12.63 7.56 3.31
N THR A 11 11.65 6.85 3.84
CA THR A 11 11.77 5.42 4.16
C THR A 11 12.19 4.60 2.95
N TRP A 12 11.55 4.81 1.81
CA TRP A 12 11.84 4.08 0.59
C TRP A 12 13.19 4.47 -0.04
N ILE A 13 13.58 5.75 0.04
CA ILE A 13 14.90 6.21 -0.40
C ILE A 13 16.00 5.56 0.46
N ASN A 14 15.81 5.49 1.77
CA ASN A 14 16.77 4.85 2.67
C ASN A 14 16.88 3.32 2.47
N LYS A 15 15.95 2.73 1.70
CA LYS A 15 15.97 1.32 1.27
C LYS A 15 16.32 1.17 -0.22
N ASP A 16 16.98 2.15 -0.79
CA ASP A 16 17.50 2.17 -2.17
C ASP A 16 16.42 1.99 -3.26
N ALA A 17 15.17 2.36 -2.98
CA ALA A 17 14.08 2.21 -3.95
C ALA A 17 14.32 3.02 -5.23
N ASP A 18 14.92 4.19 -5.13
CA ASP A 18 15.31 5.02 -6.26
C ASP A 18 16.38 4.35 -7.13
N VAL A 19 17.37 3.72 -6.50
CA VAL A 19 18.43 2.95 -7.19
C VAL A 19 17.83 1.72 -7.89
N ILE A 20 16.94 0.99 -7.22
CA ILE A 20 16.27 -0.18 -7.79
C ILE A 20 15.43 0.22 -9.01
N ILE A 21 14.64 1.27 -8.90
CA ILE A 21 13.77 1.76 -9.98
C ILE A 21 14.61 2.27 -11.16
N HIS A 22 15.70 3.01 -10.88
CA HIS A 22 16.62 3.46 -11.91
C HIS A 22 17.25 2.28 -12.66
N ASN A 23 17.73 1.26 -11.95
CA ASN A 23 18.32 0.06 -12.55
C ASN A 23 17.29 -0.74 -13.37
N LEU A 24 16.06 -0.86 -12.89
CA LEU A 24 14.98 -1.52 -13.64
C LEU A 24 14.70 -0.79 -14.94
N ASN A 25 14.63 0.53 -14.92
CA ASN A 25 14.46 1.33 -16.13
C ASN A 25 15.65 1.15 -17.09
N TYR A 26 16.87 1.26 -16.61
CA TYR A 26 18.08 1.22 -17.44
C TYR A 26 18.36 -0.18 -18.03
N PHE A 27 18.26 -1.24 -17.22
CA PHE A 27 18.67 -2.59 -17.65
C PHE A 27 17.51 -3.44 -18.17
N ASN A 28 16.28 -3.21 -17.69
CA ASN A 28 15.14 -4.08 -17.98
C ASN A 28 14.09 -3.41 -18.88
N ASN A 29 14.39 -2.21 -19.37
CA ASN A 29 13.52 -1.45 -20.27
C ASN A 29 12.09 -1.26 -19.71
N VAL A 30 11.99 -1.10 -18.37
CA VAL A 30 10.73 -0.74 -17.72
C VAL A 30 10.38 0.71 -18.10
N PRO A 31 9.13 1.02 -18.41
CA PRO A 31 8.72 2.37 -18.79
C PRO A 31 9.12 3.43 -17.76
N ASP A 32 9.40 4.64 -18.22
CA ASP A 32 9.61 5.79 -17.35
C ASP A 32 8.38 5.99 -16.46
N MET A 33 8.64 6.24 -15.18
CA MET A 33 7.59 6.45 -14.19
C MET A 33 7.94 7.59 -13.23
N ILE A 34 6.94 8.29 -12.75
CA ILE A 34 7.06 9.19 -11.61
C ILE A 34 6.69 8.41 -10.35
N VAL A 35 7.63 8.34 -9.42
CA VAL A 35 7.42 7.65 -8.14
C VAL A 35 7.18 8.69 -7.05
N VAL A 36 6.02 8.63 -6.43
CA VAL A 36 5.61 9.54 -5.36
C VAL A 36 5.76 8.83 -4.02
N LEU A 37 6.45 9.47 -3.10
CA LEU A 37 6.71 8.98 -1.74
C LEU A 37 6.02 9.91 -0.73
N PRO A 38 4.72 9.76 -0.49
CA PRO A 38 4.02 10.62 0.44
C PRO A 38 4.42 10.34 1.88
N ASN A 39 4.16 11.30 2.76
CA ASN A 39 4.13 11.02 4.19
C ASN A 39 2.73 10.52 4.57
N SER A 40 2.61 9.21 4.85
CA SER A 40 1.33 8.58 5.17
C SER A 40 0.83 8.90 6.59
N GLU A 41 1.63 9.56 7.43
CA GLU A 41 1.17 10.17 8.68
C GLU A 41 0.60 11.56 8.38
N VAL A 42 -0.61 11.59 7.83
CA VAL A 42 -1.30 12.82 7.43
C VAL A 42 -1.70 13.62 8.67
N ASN A 43 -1.37 14.91 8.67
CA ASN A 43 -1.57 15.81 9.82
C ASN A 43 -0.81 15.38 11.08
N LYS A 44 0.40 14.86 10.91
CA LYS A 44 1.28 14.54 12.04
C LYS A 44 1.55 15.82 12.83
N GLU A 45 1.12 15.83 14.09
CA GLU A 45 1.54 16.83 15.08
C GLU A 45 2.95 16.52 15.59
N GLU A 46 3.65 17.51 16.16
CA GLU A 46 5.03 17.33 16.64
C GLU A 46 5.19 16.16 17.63
N ASP A 47 4.15 15.85 18.39
CA ASP A 47 4.15 14.81 19.43
C ASP A 47 3.46 13.50 18.97
N ALA A 48 3.18 13.31 17.70
CA ALA A 48 2.45 12.11 17.22
C ALA A 48 3.13 10.78 17.61
N ASP A 49 4.45 10.76 17.75
CA ASP A 49 5.20 9.56 18.17
C ASP A 49 4.91 9.15 19.62
N ASN A 50 4.40 10.05 20.44
CA ASN A 50 4.02 9.81 21.84
C ASN A 50 2.54 9.45 22.00
N LEU A 51 1.76 9.46 20.92
CA LEU A 51 0.35 9.08 20.97
C LEU A 51 0.18 7.58 21.17
N PRO A 52 -0.92 7.14 21.81
CA PRO A 52 -1.32 5.74 21.82
C PRO A 52 -1.37 5.17 20.39
N ILE A 53 -1.06 3.89 20.26
CA ILE A 53 -0.96 3.24 18.94
C ILE A 53 -2.24 3.37 18.11
N GLU A 54 -3.40 3.32 18.76
CA GLU A 54 -4.69 3.45 18.08
C GLU A 54 -4.90 4.85 17.49
N GLU A 55 -4.39 5.89 18.16
CA GLU A 55 -4.46 7.26 17.68
C GLU A 55 -3.50 7.48 16.52
N ARG A 56 -2.30 6.90 16.59
CA ARG A 56 -1.35 6.89 15.48
C ARG A 56 -1.91 6.18 14.26
N ILE A 57 -2.53 5.02 14.43
CA ILE A 57 -3.17 4.28 13.35
C ILE A 57 -4.26 5.13 12.69
N ALA A 58 -5.08 5.85 13.47
CA ALA A 58 -6.12 6.73 12.95
C ALA A 58 -5.58 7.89 12.10
N ILE A 59 -4.33 8.31 12.32
CA ILE A 59 -3.67 9.30 11.46
C ILE A 59 -3.39 8.70 10.07
N TYR A 60 -2.96 7.45 10.01
CA TYR A 60 -2.73 6.75 8.73
C TYR A 60 -4.03 6.50 7.95
N ASP A 61 -5.17 6.43 8.61
CA ASP A 61 -6.47 6.24 7.94
C ASP A 61 -6.85 7.45 7.06
N LYS A 62 -6.23 8.62 7.28
CA LYS A 62 -6.42 9.81 6.43
C LYS A 62 -5.66 9.74 5.10
N THR A 63 -4.78 8.76 4.93
CA THR A 63 -3.96 8.62 3.72
C THR A 63 -4.83 8.51 2.45
N GLU A 64 -5.98 7.83 2.52
CA GLU A 64 -6.89 7.71 1.39
C GLU A 64 -7.37 9.08 0.92
N GLU A 65 -7.93 9.85 1.85
CA GLU A 65 -8.46 11.19 1.53
C GLU A 65 -7.38 12.11 0.97
N ASP A 66 -6.20 12.12 1.60
CA ASP A 66 -5.07 12.94 1.16
C ASP A 66 -4.58 12.52 -0.23
N LEU A 67 -4.42 11.20 -0.45
CA LEU A 67 -3.94 10.66 -1.72
C LEU A 67 -4.90 10.96 -2.88
N ILE A 68 -6.18 10.66 -2.68
CA ILE A 68 -7.16 10.71 -3.78
C ILE A 68 -7.59 12.15 -4.07
N ASN A 69 -7.82 12.96 -3.03
CA ASN A 69 -8.43 14.28 -3.20
C ASN A 69 -7.43 15.42 -3.36
N TYR A 70 -6.16 15.20 -2.97
CA TYR A 70 -5.16 16.28 -2.98
C TYR A 70 -3.89 15.91 -3.72
N LEU A 71 -3.23 14.81 -3.35
CA LEU A 71 -1.90 14.48 -3.88
C LEU A 71 -1.95 14.06 -5.34
N MET A 72 -2.83 13.14 -5.71
CA MET A 72 -2.95 12.68 -7.09
C MET A 72 -3.35 13.81 -8.04
N PRO A 73 -4.39 14.59 -7.77
CA PRO A 73 -4.74 15.74 -8.61
C PRO A 73 -3.58 16.75 -8.75
N TYR A 74 -2.82 16.99 -7.67
CA TYR A 74 -1.65 17.86 -7.72
C TYR A 74 -0.56 17.32 -8.65
N ILE A 75 -0.27 16.01 -8.58
CA ILE A 75 0.73 15.38 -9.46
C ILE A 75 0.29 15.44 -10.91
N GLU A 76 -0.98 15.14 -11.20
CA GLU A 76 -1.55 15.18 -12.54
C GLU A 76 -1.55 16.59 -13.15
N GLU A 77 -1.74 17.62 -12.32
CA GLU A 77 -1.64 19.01 -12.77
C GLU A 77 -0.20 19.45 -13.06
N LYS A 78 0.76 19.00 -12.24
CA LYS A 78 2.14 19.51 -12.27
C LYS A 78 3.07 18.75 -13.20
N TYR A 79 2.78 17.50 -13.49
CA TYR A 79 3.68 16.62 -14.22
C TYR A 79 2.96 15.96 -15.42
N PRO A 80 3.66 15.72 -16.53
CA PRO A 80 3.09 15.10 -17.72
C PRO A 80 2.90 13.58 -17.54
N VAL A 81 2.08 13.17 -16.58
CA VAL A 81 1.79 11.77 -16.29
C VAL A 81 0.66 11.23 -17.17
N LYS A 82 0.71 9.95 -17.46
CA LYS A 82 -0.45 9.23 -17.99
C LYS A 82 -1.37 8.89 -16.83
N THR A 83 -2.64 9.23 -16.97
CA THR A 83 -3.67 8.97 -15.95
C THR A 83 -4.43 7.67 -16.19
N GLY A 84 -5.29 7.32 -15.24
CA GLY A 84 -6.17 6.15 -15.29
C GLY A 84 -5.50 4.86 -14.82
N ARG A 85 -6.32 3.87 -14.50
CA ARG A 85 -5.91 2.63 -13.84
C ARG A 85 -4.83 1.84 -14.59
N ASP A 86 -4.78 2.00 -15.91
CA ASP A 86 -3.79 1.31 -16.75
C ASP A 86 -2.37 1.86 -16.61
N ASN A 87 -2.23 3.03 -15.98
CA ASN A 87 -0.98 3.74 -15.82
C ASN A 87 -0.68 4.06 -14.34
N THR A 88 -1.53 3.63 -13.41
CA THR A 88 -1.43 4.00 -12.00
C THR A 88 -1.21 2.77 -11.13
N ALA A 89 -0.17 2.85 -10.30
CA ALA A 89 0.18 1.83 -9.33
C ALA A 89 0.14 2.38 -7.91
N ILE A 90 -0.20 1.54 -6.94
CA ILE A 90 -0.04 1.81 -5.52
C ILE A 90 0.69 0.65 -4.86
N ALA A 91 1.67 0.95 -4.01
CA ALA A 91 2.34 -0.08 -3.24
C ALA A 91 2.77 0.43 -1.88
N GLY A 92 2.93 -0.49 -0.91
CA GLY A 92 3.33 -0.11 0.43
C GLY A 92 3.78 -1.28 1.29
N ASN A 93 4.51 -0.94 2.37
CA ASN A 93 5.04 -1.89 3.34
C ASN A 93 4.35 -1.68 4.69
N SER A 94 4.10 -2.78 5.41
CA SER A 94 3.56 -2.76 6.77
C SER A 94 2.23 -1.99 6.83
N MET A 95 2.14 -0.92 7.59
CA MET A 95 0.99 -0.04 7.63
C MET A 95 0.65 0.55 6.25
N GLY A 96 1.68 0.88 5.46
CA GLY A 96 1.51 1.28 4.06
C GLY A 96 0.94 0.15 3.19
N GLY A 97 1.29 -1.10 3.45
CA GLY A 97 0.72 -2.29 2.80
C GLY A 97 -0.78 -2.43 3.11
N ARG A 98 -1.16 -2.26 4.37
CA ARG A 98 -2.57 -2.22 4.80
C ARG A 98 -3.36 -1.16 4.03
N ASN A 99 -2.83 0.07 4.04
CA ASN A 99 -3.48 1.18 3.33
C ASN A 99 -3.54 0.93 1.83
N THR A 100 -2.49 0.34 1.24
CA THR A 100 -2.46 -0.04 -0.17
C THR A 100 -3.61 -0.97 -0.54
N ILE A 101 -3.80 -2.05 0.20
CA ILE A 101 -4.89 -3.00 -0.07
C ILE A 101 -6.25 -2.32 0.08
N TYR A 102 -6.47 -1.61 1.17
CA TYR A 102 -7.73 -0.91 1.41
C TYR A 102 -8.07 0.10 0.30
N ILE A 103 -7.11 0.99 -0.02
CA ILE A 103 -7.30 2.04 -1.02
C ILE A 103 -7.52 1.44 -2.40
N ALA A 104 -6.72 0.42 -2.78
CA ALA A 104 -6.82 -0.19 -4.09
C ALA A 104 -8.18 -0.88 -4.32
N PHE A 105 -8.67 -1.63 -3.34
CA PHE A 105 -9.98 -2.30 -3.47
C PHE A 105 -11.15 -1.32 -3.48
N LYS A 106 -11.01 -0.18 -2.81
CA LYS A 106 -12.03 0.87 -2.81
C LYS A 106 -12.02 1.74 -4.07
N HIS A 107 -10.85 1.86 -4.72
CA HIS A 107 -10.62 2.71 -5.90
C HIS A 107 -10.07 1.90 -7.08
N GLN A 108 -10.78 0.85 -7.48
CA GLN A 108 -10.39 -0.02 -8.59
C GLN A 108 -10.46 0.68 -9.95
N ASP A 109 -11.17 1.79 -10.04
CA ASP A 109 -11.20 2.70 -11.18
C ASP A 109 -9.89 3.48 -11.36
N ILE A 110 -9.11 3.65 -10.28
CA ILE A 110 -7.88 4.43 -10.27
C ILE A 110 -6.63 3.55 -10.38
N PHE A 111 -6.58 2.44 -9.64
CA PHE A 111 -5.38 1.62 -9.51
C PHE A 111 -5.50 0.29 -10.27
N GLY A 112 -4.65 0.09 -11.28
CA GLY A 112 -4.54 -1.18 -11.99
C GLY A 112 -3.46 -2.11 -11.44
N TYR A 113 -2.48 -1.55 -10.72
CA TYR A 113 -1.32 -2.29 -10.20
C TYR A 113 -1.17 -2.06 -8.70
N VAL A 114 -1.08 -3.16 -7.95
CA VAL A 114 -1.09 -3.14 -6.49
C VAL A 114 0.02 -4.03 -5.94
N GLY A 115 0.82 -3.51 -5.01
CA GLY A 115 1.87 -4.26 -4.33
C GLY A 115 1.82 -4.05 -2.81
N ALA A 116 1.64 -5.11 -2.04
CA ALA A 116 1.61 -5.03 -0.58
C ALA A 116 2.69 -5.93 0.03
N PHE A 117 3.56 -5.32 0.82
CA PHE A 117 4.74 -5.94 1.39
C PHE A 117 4.61 -6.04 2.90
N SER A 118 4.75 -7.24 3.46
CA SER A 118 4.67 -7.48 4.91
C SER A 118 3.51 -6.69 5.55
N THR A 119 2.32 -6.90 5.02
CA THR A 119 1.13 -6.07 5.27
C THR A 119 0.73 -6.09 6.74
N ALA A 120 0.60 -4.92 7.35
CA ALA A 120 0.05 -4.83 8.69
C ALA A 120 -1.42 -5.24 8.69
N GLY A 121 -1.80 -5.93 9.76
CA GLY A 121 -3.18 -6.31 9.99
C GLY A 121 -3.87 -5.40 10.96
N VAL A 122 -5.06 -5.85 11.25
CA VAL A 122 -5.80 -5.40 12.38
C VAL A 122 -5.50 -6.33 13.53
N VAL A 123 -5.11 -5.79 14.66
CA VAL A 123 -5.05 -6.58 15.88
C VAL A 123 -6.48 -6.87 16.33
N LYS A 124 -6.82 -8.16 16.36
CA LYS A 124 -8.14 -8.63 16.75
C LYS A 124 -8.48 -8.10 18.15
N GLY A 125 -9.48 -7.22 18.24
CA GLY A 125 -9.89 -6.56 19.49
C GLY A 125 -9.50 -5.08 19.59
N GLU A 126 -8.68 -4.57 18.67
CA GLU A 126 -8.35 -3.16 18.62
C GLU A 126 -9.36 -2.37 17.80
N SER A 127 -9.91 -1.52 18.49
CA SER A 127 -10.59 -0.27 18.22
C SER A 127 -11.52 -0.16 17.01
N LYS A 128 -12.77 0.03 17.35
CA LYS A 128 -13.82 0.65 16.54
C LYS A 128 -13.44 2.06 16.01
N LYS A 129 -12.17 2.47 16.08
CA LYS A 129 -11.70 3.81 15.73
C LYS A 129 -10.94 3.86 14.40
N THR A 130 -10.46 2.74 13.89
CA THR A 130 -9.75 2.71 12.61
C THR A 130 -10.68 2.28 11.50
N VAL A 131 -10.67 2.99 10.40
CA VAL A 131 -11.60 2.81 9.27
C VAL A 131 -10.98 1.94 8.17
N MET A 132 -9.65 1.96 8.03
CA MET A 132 -8.93 1.20 7.02
C MET A 132 -8.62 -0.23 7.45
N TYR A 133 -9.64 -1.05 7.48
CA TYR A 133 -9.51 -2.48 7.61
C TYR A 133 -9.75 -3.11 6.25
N PRO A 134 -8.79 -3.82 5.66
CA PRO A 134 -9.16 -4.82 4.68
C PRO A 134 -9.86 -5.94 5.44
N LEU A 135 -11.13 -5.75 5.72
CA LEU A 135 -11.98 -6.83 6.16
C LEU A 135 -12.14 -7.78 4.98
N LEU A 136 -12.20 -9.06 5.28
CA LEU A 136 -12.52 -10.11 4.30
C LEU A 136 -13.71 -9.75 3.40
N ASP A 137 -14.70 -9.07 3.96
CA ASP A 137 -15.91 -8.69 3.25
C ASP A 137 -15.69 -7.53 2.27
N ASP A 138 -14.65 -6.71 2.47
CA ASP A 138 -14.30 -5.58 1.61
C ASP A 138 -13.42 -5.99 0.41
N LEU A 139 -12.82 -7.20 0.43
CA LEU A 139 -12.06 -7.74 -0.69
C LEU A 139 -13.02 -8.25 -1.77
N VAL A 140 -13.59 -7.33 -2.51
CA VAL A 140 -14.52 -7.60 -3.60
C VAL A 140 -13.97 -7.01 -4.88
N ILE A 141 -13.88 -7.81 -5.93
CA ILE A 141 -13.57 -7.31 -7.26
C ILE A 141 -14.84 -6.74 -7.88
N ASP A 142 -14.77 -5.49 -8.30
CA ASP A 142 -15.83 -4.84 -9.05
C ASP A 142 -15.91 -5.49 -10.44
N PRO A 143 -17.07 -6.04 -10.83
CA PRO A 143 -17.24 -6.68 -12.13
C PRO A 143 -16.94 -5.76 -13.32
N GLU A 144 -17.06 -4.45 -13.17
CA GLU A 144 -16.74 -3.47 -14.21
C GLU A 144 -15.26 -3.52 -14.59
N TYR A 145 -14.38 -3.75 -13.61
CA TYR A 145 -12.93 -3.75 -13.83
C TYR A 145 -12.34 -5.15 -14.00
N GLY A 146 -13.05 -6.19 -13.59
CA GLY A 146 -12.64 -7.59 -13.74
C GLY A 146 -11.38 -8.00 -12.98
N GLY A 147 -10.94 -7.19 -12.01
CA GLY A 147 -9.76 -7.41 -11.19
C GLY A 147 -8.62 -6.43 -11.48
N PHE A 148 -7.50 -6.60 -10.81
CA PHE A 148 -6.29 -5.82 -11.00
C PHE A 148 -5.47 -6.37 -12.19
N LYS A 149 -4.70 -5.52 -12.85
CA LYS A 149 -3.71 -5.96 -13.85
C LYS A 149 -2.54 -6.68 -13.19
N LEU A 150 -2.21 -6.25 -11.98
CA LEU A 150 -1.29 -6.90 -11.07
C LEU A 150 -1.74 -6.65 -9.64
N LEU A 151 -1.93 -7.69 -8.89
CA LEU A 151 -2.06 -7.67 -7.44
C LEU A 151 -0.98 -8.57 -6.87
N MET A 152 -0.04 -8.01 -6.14
CA MET A 152 1.09 -8.74 -5.58
C MET A 152 1.12 -8.59 -4.06
N LEU A 153 1.24 -9.72 -3.39
CA LEU A 153 1.54 -9.81 -1.97
C LEU A 153 2.94 -10.39 -1.79
N GLU A 154 3.71 -9.81 -0.89
CA GLU A 154 5.03 -10.32 -0.52
C GLU A 154 5.20 -10.28 0.98
N VAL A 155 5.88 -11.30 1.53
CA VAL A 155 6.18 -11.41 2.96
C VAL A 155 7.53 -12.06 3.17
N GLY A 156 8.29 -11.56 4.14
CA GLY A 156 9.47 -12.25 4.64
C GLY A 156 9.06 -13.46 5.50
N ASN A 157 9.63 -14.63 5.24
CA ASN A 157 9.27 -15.85 5.97
C ASN A 157 9.72 -15.87 7.44
N GLU A 158 10.52 -14.89 7.86
CA GLU A 158 10.91 -14.63 9.24
C GLU A 158 10.23 -13.37 9.80
N ASP A 159 9.19 -12.84 9.13
CA ASP A 159 8.44 -11.68 9.62
C ASP A 159 7.59 -12.06 10.83
N ASN A 160 8.13 -11.80 12.01
CA ASN A 160 7.47 -12.01 13.31
C ASN A 160 6.62 -10.80 13.76
N VAL A 161 6.57 -9.73 12.99
CA VAL A 161 5.81 -8.51 13.32
C VAL A 161 4.36 -8.63 12.86
N CYS A 162 4.18 -8.84 11.57
CA CYS A 162 2.84 -8.96 10.97
C CYS A 162 2.77 -9.92 9.78
N GLY A 163 3.80 -10.75 9.56
CA GLY A 163 3.83 -11.67 8.41
C GLY A 163 2.59 -12.56 8.29
N TRP A 164 2.04 -13.02 9.41
CA TRP A 164 0.82 -13.83 9.46
C TRP A 164 -0.38 -13.17 8.76
N VAL A 165 -0.43 -11.84 8.72
CA VAL A 165 -1.50 -11.10 8.02
C VAL A 165 -1.41 -11.27 6.52
N THR A 166 -0.21 -11.22 5.96
CA THR A 166 -0.01 -11.37 4.52
C THR A 166 -0.34 -12.79 4.06
N TYR A 167 0.01 -13.81 4.87
CA TYR A 167 -0.44 -15.19 4.63
C TYR A 167 -1.96 -15.35 4.71
N ASP A 168 -2.61 -14.67 5.67
CA ASP A 168 -4.07 -14.67 5.75
C ASP A 168 -4.71 -13.99 4.55
N LEU A 169 -4.16 -12.88 4.07
CA LEU A 169 -4.63 -12.19 2.86
C LEU A 169 -4.52 -13.10 1.62
N ASP A 170 -3.39 -13.76 1.42
CA ASP A 170 -3.19 -14.74 0.35
C ASP A 170 -4.28 -15.82 0.37
N ARG A 171 -4.47 -16.46 1.56
CA ARG A 171 -5.51 -17.47 1.75
C ARG A 171 -6.90 -16.94 1.42
N MET A 172 -7.24 -15.75 1.93
CA MET A 172 -8.56 -15.14 1.73
C MET A 172 -8.83 -14.79 0.27
N MET A 173 -7.84 -14.21 -0.40
CA MET A 173 -7.93 -13.88 -1.82
C MET A 173 -8.08 -15.16 -2.67
N THR A 174 -7.33 -16.20 -2.33
CA THR A 174 -7.45 -17.52 -2.98
C THR A 174 -8.84 -18.11 -2.79
N GLU A 175 -9.38 -18.11 -1.58
CA GLU A 175 -10.73 -18.61 -1.28
C GLU A 175 -11.84 -17.84 -2.01
N LYS A 176 -11.64 -16.54 -2.24
CA LYS A 176 -12.55 -15.68 -3.01
C LYS A 176 -12.34 -15.73 -4.51
N GLY A 177 -11.31 -16.44 -5.00
CA GLY A 177 -10.97 -16.49 -6.41
C GLY A 177 -10.42 -15.18 -6.96
N ILE A 178 -9.84 -14.34 -6.12
CA ILE A 178 -9.19 -13.10 -6.53
C ILE A 178 -7.80 -13.42 -7.05
N GLU A 179 -7.57 -13.12 -8.34
CA GLU A 179 -6.27 -13.34 -8.97
C GLU A 179 -5.20 -12.45 -8.36
N HIS A 180 -4.12 -13.04 -7.88
CA HIS A 180 -2.98 -12.35 -7.29
C HIS A 180 -1.70 -13.20 -7.37
N ILE A 181 -0.56 -12.55 -7.15
CA ILE A 181 0.75 -13.21 -7.02
C ILE A 181 1.17 -13.12 -5.56
N PHE A 182 1.61 -14.23 -5.00
CA PHE A 182 2.14 -14.29 -3.65
C PHE A 182 3.59 -14.72 -3.65
N TYR A 183 4.44 -13.97 -2.96
CA TYR A 183 5.83 -14.29 -2.72
C TYR A 183 6.12 -14.44 -1.23
N ASP A 184 6.66 -15.59 -0.88
CA ASP A 184 7.29 -15.86 0.41
C ASP A 184 8.81 -15.79 0.19
N THR A 185 9.47 -14.82 0.77
CA THR A 185 10.89 -14.55 0.56
C THR A 185 11.69 -14.71 1.84
N ALA A 186 12.99 -14.96 1.73
CA ALA A 186 13.85 -14.99 2.91
C ALA A 186 13.99 -13.58 3.51
N GLY A 187 13.70 -13.46 4.80
CA GLY A 187 13.86 -12.20 5.53
C GLY A 187 12.79 -11.96 6.60
N GLY A 188 13.00 -10.87 7.34
CA GLY A 188 12.06 -10.39 8.34
C GLY A 188 11.11 -9.32 7.82
N HIS A 189 10.63 -8.48 8.73
CA HIS A 189 9.69 -7.38 8.44
C HIS A 189 10.32 -6.21 7.70
#